data_3ceefe8a8569c96d2b9247014c83d4b9
#
_entry.id   3ceefe8a8569c96d2b9247014c83d4b9
#
_cell.length_a   1.000
_cell.length_b   1.000
_cell.length_c   1.000
_cell.angle_alpha   90.00
_cell.angle_beta   90.00
_cell.angle_gamma   90.00
#
_symmetry.space_group_name_H-M   'P 1'
#
loop_
_entity.id
_entity.type
_entity.pdbx_description
1 polymer ?
#
loop_
_entity_poly.entity_id
_entity_poly.type
_entity_poly.pdbx_seq_one_letter_code
_entity_poly.pdbx_strand_id
1 'polypeptide(L)'
;MSTNISKEKRNLLIKKIEDIKTFIQSSPQDDNTAQLLTYISDIEKDIKGKKYGLVFEEHREGIDEVLENNLPVLTEDTDLFIDNGGQMNFLIEGDNLASLKLLEKTHKCKIDIIYIDPPYNTGAKDWKYNNDYVDENDTFRHSKWASMMCARLSIAKNLLTDNGILVCAIDHNELYQIGMILDSLFGEDNRIGICAVVHKPEGRKQEKFFGTSHEYALYYAKN
;
A
#
# COMPACT_ATOMS: atom_id res chain seq x y z
N MET A 1 -11.36 -10.26 -33.11
CA MET A 1 -10.53 -10.13 -31.88
C MET A 1 -10.18 -8.66 -31.74
N SER A 2 -10.44 -8.04 -30.58
CA SER A 2 -10.08 -6.64 -30.37
C SER A 2 -8.56 -6.52 -30.23
N THR A 3 -7.96 -5.58 -30.97
CA THR A 3 -6.52 -5.31 -30.95
C THR A 3 -6.16 -4.59 -29.65
N ASN A 4 -5.27 -5.17 -28.85
CA ASN A 4 -4.78 -4.52 -27.63
C ASN A 4 -3.67 -3.51 -27.97
N ILE A 5 -4.07 -2.26 -28.25
CA ILE A 5 -3.17 -1.16 -28.66
C ILE A 5 -2.03 -0.93 -27.63
N SER A 6 -2.32 -1.07 -26.36
CA SER A 6 -1.30 -0.90 -25.31
C SER A 6 -0.26 -2.03 -25.35
N LYS A 7 -0.66 -3.25 -25.66
CA LYS A 7 0.24 -4.39 -25.85
C LYS A 7 1.13 -4.19 -27.07
N GLU A 8 0.59 -3.68 -28.16
CA GLU A 8 1.38 -3.40 -29.38
C GLU A 8 2.42 -2.32 -29.14
N LYS A 9 2.03 -1.19 -28.52
CA LYS A 9 2.96 -0.12 -28.15
C LYS A 9 4.09 -0.63 -27.23
N ARG A 10 3.74 -1.46 -26.25
CA ARG A 10 4.70 -2.07 -25.34
C ARG A 10 5.69 -2.97 -26.07
N ASN A 11 5.19 -3.86 -26.94
CA ASN A 11 6.03 -4.75 -27.73
C ASN A 11 6.98 -3.97 -28.65
N LEU A 12 6.51 -2.85 -29.23
CA LEU A 12 7.35 -1.97 -30.03
C LEU A 12 8.48 -1.32 -29.20
N LEU A 13 8.17 -0.88 -27.96
CA LEU A 13 9.18 -0.33 -27.05
C LEU A 13 10.19 -1.39 -26.62
N ILE A 14 9.75 -2.60 -26.29
CA ILE A 14 10.61 -3.72 -25.93
C ILE A 14 11.58 -4.03 -27.08
N LYS A 15 11.07 -4.09 -28.32
CA LYS A 15 11.93 -4.31 -29.48
C LYS A 15 13.00 -3.23 -29.63
N LYS A 16 12.66 -1.96 -29.47
CA LYS A 16 13.65 -0.86 -29.48
C LYS A 16 14.71 -1.02 -28.40
N ILE A 17 14.32 -1.48 -27.21
CA ILE A 17 15.25 -1.75 -26.12
C ILE A 17 16.21 -2.90 -26.48
N GLU A 18 15.70 -3.96 -27.07
CA GLU A 18 16.53 -5.08 -27.55
C GLU A 18 17.54 -4.63 -28.61
N ASP A 19 17.10 -3.78 -29.56
CA ASP A 19 18.01 -3.18 -30.58
C ASP A 19 19.09 -2.34 -29.91
N ILE A 20 18.76 -1.51 -28.90
CA ILE A 20 19.72 -0.70 -28.14
C ILE A 20 20.71 -1.59 -27.37
N LYS A 21 20.23 -2.63 -26.69
CA LYS A 21 21.09 -3.58 -25.97
C LYS A 21 22.09 -4.25 -26.92
N THR A 22 21.64 -4.67 -28.08
CA THR A 22 22.48 -5.30 -29.11
C THR A 22 23.55 -4.32 -29.61
N PHE A 23 23.18 -3.05 -29.83
CA PHE A 23 24.12 -2.01 -30.23
C PHE A 23 25.21 -1.77 -29.17
N ILE A 24 24.80 -1.63 -27.87
CA ILE A 24 25.73 -1.44 -26.76
C ILE A 24 26.67 -2.65 -26.63
N GLN A 25 26.15 -3.87 -26.74
CA GLN A 25 26.97 -5.09 -26.66
C GLN A 25 27.96 -5.25 -27.81
N SER A 26 27.67 -4.68 -28.99
CA SER A 26 28.58 -4.68 -30.15
C SER A 26 29.61 -3.54 -30.11
N SER A 27 29.45 -2.58 -29.20
CA SER A 27 30.36 -1.46 -29.00
C SER A 27 31.58 -1.86 -28.13
N PRO A 28 32.70 -1.11 -28.15
CA PRO A 28 33.80 -1.35 -27.23
C PRO A 28 33.31 -1.34 -25.78
N GLN A 29 33.68 -2.38 -25.01
CA GLN A 29 33.19 -2.55 -23.64
C GLN A 29 34.06 -1.77 -22.66
N ASP A 30 33.43 -0.90 -21.90
CA ASP A 30 34.01 -0.13 -20.80
C ASP A 30 33.01 -0.03 -19.64
N ASP A 31 33.38 0.66 -18.58
CA ASP A 31 32.50 0.85 -17.40
C ASP A 31 31.20 1.57 -17.76
N ASN A 32 31.24 2.47 -18.77
CA ASN A 32 30.04 3.19 -19.22
C ASN A 32 29.06 2.26 -19.93
N THR A 33 29.55 1.34 -20.78
CA THR A 33 28.72 0.36 -21.48
C THR A 33 28.03 -0.58 -20.52
N ALA A 34 28.69 -1.02 -19.43
CA ALA A 34 28.12 -1.82 -18.38
C ALA A 34 26.99 -1.07 -17.64
N GLN A 35 27.22 0.20 -17.33
CA GLN A 35 26.22 1.06 -16.68
C GLN A 35 25.00 1.32 -17.57
N LEU A 36 25.21 1.57 -18.85
CA LEU A 36 24.13 1.75 -19.83
C LEU A 36 23.27 0.49 -19.97
N LEU A 37 23.86 -0.71 -19.98
CA LEU A 37 23.10 -1.96 -20.01
C LEU A 37 22.23 -2.14 -18.76
N THR A 38 22.71 -1.70 -17.59
CA THR A 38 21.93 -1.69 -16.35
C THR A 38 20.73 -0.77 -16.48
N TYR A 39 20.94 0.49 -16.88
CA TYR A 39 19.85 1.47 -17.07
C TYR A 39 18.80 0.98 -18.07
N ILE A 40 19.21 0.43 -19.21
CA ILE A 40 18.29 -0.12 -20.20
C ILE A 40 17.51 -1.33 -19.65
N SER A 41 18.12 -2.13 -18.79
CA SER A 41 17.44 -3.27 -18.16
C SER A 41 16.38 -2.82 -17.13
N ASP A 42 16.66 -1.76 -16.40
CA ASP A 42 15.68 -1.16 -15.47
C ASP A 42 14.49 -0.56 -16.24
N ILE A 43 14.74 0.18 -17.32
CA ILE A 43 13.69 0.70 -18.20
C ILE A 43 12.84 -0.44 -18.80
N GLU A 44 13.46 -1.53 -19.22
CA GLU A 44 12.75 -2.70 -19.76
C GLU A 44 11.84 -3.34 -18.70
N LYS A 45 12.32 -3.43 -17.45
CA LYS A 45 11.55 -3.95 -16.33
C LYS A 45 10.28 -3.10 -16.07
N ASP A 46 10.41 -1.78 -16.09
CA ASP A 46 9.29 -0.86 -15.92
C ASP A 46 8.26 -0.96 -17.06
N ILE A 47 8.74 -1.12 -18.30
CA ILE A 47 7.88 -1.29 -19.48
C ILE A 47 7.14 -2.63 -19.43
N LYS A 48 7.80 -3.70 -18.97
CA LYS A 48 7.20 -5.05 -18.82
C LYS A 48 6.26 -5.16 -17.64
N GLY A 49 6.33 -4.26 -16.67
CA GLY A 49 5.48 -4.24 -15.49
C GLY A 49 3.99 -4.26 -15.84
N LYS A 50 3.18 -4.90 -14.99
CA LYS A 50 1.72 -4.91 -15.14
C LYS A 50 1.18 -3.49 -15.04
N LYS A 51 0.39 -3.05 -16.04
CA LYS A 51 -0.25 -1.73 -16.09
C LYS A 51 -1.79 -1.85 -15.96
N TYR A 52 -2.24 -2.75 -15.14
CA TYR A 52 -3.64 -2.87 -14.74
C TYR A 52 -3.76 -2.59 -13.25
N GLY A 53 -4.73 -1.78 -12.89
CA GLY A 53 -4.95 -1.37 -11.51
C GLY A 53 -4.66 0.11 -11.28
N LEU A 54 -4.59 0.49 -10.03
CA LEU A 54 -4.26 1.84 -9.61
C LEU A 54 -2.80 2.15 -9.91
N VAL A 55 -2.56 3.21 -10.68
CA VAL A 55 -1.22 3.76 -10.95
C VAL A 55 -1.14 5.13 -10.29
N PHE A 56 -0.17 5.32 -9.41
CA PHE A 56 0.07 6.57 -8.69
C PHE A 56 1.57 6.82 -8.54
N GLU A 57 1.94 8.05 -8.25
CA GLU A 57 3.33 8.38 -7.92
C GLU A 57 3.67 7.83 -6.53
N GLU A 58 4.74 7.03 -6.46
CA GLU A 58 5.23 6.52 -5.19
C GLU A 58 5.94 7.62 -4.41
N HIS A 59 5.55 7.77 -3.15
CA HIS A 59 6.16 8.70 -2.21
C HIS A 59 6.84 7.93 -1.09
N ARG A 60 8.02 8.41 -0.67
CA ARG A 60 8.76 7.85 0.46
C ARG A 60 8.37 8.55 1.76
N GLU A 61 8.21 7.78 2.81
CA GLU A 61 8.08 8.30 4.17
C GLU A 61 9.46 8.45 4.83
N GLY A 62 9.63 9.42 5.73
CA GLY A 62 10.89 9.59 6.48
C GLY A 62 11.27 8.36 7.30
N ILE A 63 10.28 7.59 7.73
CA ILE A 63 10.52 6.32 8.42
C ILE A 63 11.21 5.28 7.53
N ASP A 64 11.01 5.30 6.22
CA ASP A 64 11.68 4.37 5.30
C ASP A 64 13.20 4.58 5.31
N GLU A 65 13.66 5.84 5.36
CA GLU A 65 15.09 6.18 5.45
C GLU A 65 15.69 5.71 6.79
N VAL A 66 14.94 5.87 7.88
CA VAL A 66 15.37 5.38 9.19
C VAL A 66 15.52 3.87 9.20
N LEU A 67 14.56 3.15 8.60
CA LEU A 67 14.52 1.68 8.56
C LEU A 67 15.53 1.05 7.59
N GLU A 68 16.13 1.83 6.67
CA GLU A 68 17.25 1.33 5.84
C GLU A 68 18.50 1.04 6.69
N ASN A 69 18.74 1.83 7.71
CA ASN A 69 19.97 1.76 8.52
C ASN A 69 19.73 1.30 9.95
N ASN A 70 18.49 1.12 10.37
CA ASN A 70 18.14 0.79 11.75
C ASN A 70 17.15 -0.37 11.79
N LEU A 71 17.29 -1.22 12.80
CA LEU A 71 16.34 -2.28 13.11
C LEU A 71 15.43 -1.82 14.26
N PRO A 72 14.10 -1.87 14.09
CA PRO A 72 13.19 -1.61 15.18
C PRO A 72 13.28 -2.73 16.22
N VAL A 73 13.12 -2.38 17.48
CA VAL A 73 13.05 -3.31 18.60
C VAL A 73 11.84 -3.00 19.46
N LEU A 74 11.26 -4.03 20.11
CA LEU A 74 10.25 -3.83 21.16
C LEU A 74 10.96 -3.78 22.52
N THR A 75 10.55 -2.80 23.32
CA THR A 75 10.94 -2.72 24.73
C THR A 75 9.67 -2.83 25.56
N GLU A 76 9.67 -3.71 26.53
CA GLU A 76 8.54 -3.87 27.44
C GLU A 76 8.47 -2.68 28.41
N ASP A 77 7.29 -2.09 28.54
CA ASP A 77 6.98 -1.12 29.57
C ASP A 77 6.33 -1.84 30.76
N THR A 78 7.16 -2.19 31.73
CA THR A 78 6.72 -2.95 32.91
C THR A 78 5.74 -2.21 33.80
N ASP A 79 5.72 -0.88 33.76
CA ASP A 79 4.81 -0.06 34.55
C ASP A 79 3.37 -0.12 34.01
N LEU A 80 3.21 -0.47 32.75
CA LEU A 80 1.91 -0.63 32.10
C LEU A 80 1.47 -2.11 32.01
N PHE A 81 2.24 -3.04 32.56
CA PHE A 81 1.90 -4.46 32.53
C PHE A 81 0.67 -4.76 33.40
N ILE A 82 -0.31 -5.44 32.84
CA ILE A 82 -1.50 -5.93 33.53
C ILE A 82 -1.52 -7.45 33.47
N ASP A 83 -1.40 -8.12 34.62
CA ASP A 83 -1.56 -9.56 34.69
C ASP A 83 -3.02 -9.97 34.41
N ASN A 84 -3.22 -10.76 33.37
CA ASN A 84 -4.53 -11.24 32.93
C ASN A 84 -4.62 -12.78 32.99
N GLY A 85 -3.97 -13.38 33.97
CA GLY A 85 -4.06 -14.82 34.21
C GLY A 85 -3.54 -15.70 33.08
N GLY A 86 -2.49 -15.26 32.37
CA GLY A 86 -1.84 -16.00 31.29
C GLY A 86 -2.36 -15.71 29.88
N GLN A 87 -3.43 -14.91 29.74
CA GLN A 87 -3.83 -14.37 28.42
C GLN A 87 -3.00 -13.12 28.13
N MET A 88 -2.38 -13.09 26.95
CA MET A 88 -1.53 -11.96 26.55
C MET A 88 -2.21 -11.11 25.49
N ASN A 89 -2.39 -9.82 25.81
CA ASN A 89 -2.77 -8.78 24.86
C ASN A 89 -1.63 -7.77 24.82
N PHE A 90 -1.31 -7.26 23.64
CA PHE A 90 -0.21 -6.32 23.46
C PHE A 90 -0.74 -5.00 22.91
N LEU A 91 -0.28 -3.89 23.50
CA LEU A 91 -0.34 -2.58 22.90
C LEU A 91 1.08 -2.22 22.47
N ILE A 92 1.28 -1.96 21.18
CA ILE A 92 2.57 -1.56 20.62
C ILE A 92 2.48 -0.07 20.31
N GLU A 93 3.25 0.74 21.03
CA GLU A 93 3.35 2.17 20.82
C GLU A 93 4.57 2.50 19.95
N GLY A 94 4.37 3.32 18.91
CA GLY A 94 5.42 3.75 18.00
C GLY A 94 4.95 3.93 16.57
N ASP A 95 5.90 4.12 15.64
CA ASP A 95 5.57 4.15 14.23
C ASP A 95 5.05 2.79 13.76
N ASN A 96 3.89 2.81 13.09
CA ASN A 96 3.19 1.57 12.70
C ASN A 96 3.91 0.80 11.58
N LEU A 97 4.64 1.46 10.66
CA LEU A 97 5.41 0.76 9.63
C LEU A 97 6.61 0.03 10.25
N ALA A 98 7.30 0.68 11.19
CA ALA A 98 8.39 0.07 11.94
C ALA A 98 7.89 -1.14 12.76
N SER A 99 6.75 -0.97 13.44
CA SER A 99 6.10 -2.05 14.21
C SER A 99 5.69 -3.22 13.34
N LEU A 100 5.10 -2.97 12.18
CA LEU A 100 4.71 -4.00 11.21
C LEU A 100 5.93 -4.76 10.65
N LYS A 101 7.04 -4.06 10.30
CA LYS A 101 8.28 -4.70 9.85
C LYS A 101 8.90 -5.60 10.92
N LEU A 102 8.76 -5.23 12.20
CA LEU A 102 9.18 -6.08 13.30
C LEU A 102 8.28 -7.31 13.45
N LEU A 103 6.95 -7.09 13.45
CA LEU A 103 5.97 -8.17 13.54
C LEU A 103 6.10 -9.17 12.37
N GLU A 104 6.43 -8.71 11.17
CA GLU A 104 6.66 -9.59 10.02
C GLU A 104 7.74 -10.65 10.30
N LYS A 105 8.78 -10.30 11.06
CA LYS A 105 9.84 -11.25 11.43
C LYS A 105 9.40 -12.28 12.47
N THR A 106 8.48 -11.91 13.36
CA THR A 106 8.10 -12.70 14.53
C THR A 106 6.74 -13.38 14.39
N HIS A 107 5.83 -12.78 13.61
CA HIS A 107 4.42 -13.16 13.50
C HIS A 107 3.96 -13.44 12.06
N LYS A 108 4.87 -13.73 11.15
CA LYS A 108 4.52 -14.13 9.78
C LYS A 108 3.58 -15.34 9.79
N CYS A 109 2.47 -15.25 9.05
CA CYS A 109 1.43 -16.28 8.95
C CYS A 109 0.84 -16.73 10.31
N LYS A 110 0.71 -15.81 11.28
CA LYS A 110 0.19 -16.13 12.62
C LYS A 110 -1.05 -15.35 13.03
N ILE A 111 -1.46 -14.37 12.25
CA ILE A 111 -2.58 -13.49 12.58
C ILE A 111 -3.82 -13.96 11.82
N ASP A 112 -4.90 -14.22 12.52
CA ASP A 112 -6.15 -14.69 11.92
C ASP A 112 -7.01 -13.55 11.39
N ILE A 113 -7.02 -12.41 12.10
CA ILE A 113 -7.82 -11.24 11.71
C ILE A 113 -6.99 -9.98 11.88
N ILE A 114 -6.99 -9.13 10.84
CA ILE A 114 -6.47 -7.78 10.89
C ILE A 114 -7.62 -6.81 10.64
N TYR A 115 -7.90 -5.94 11.60
CA TYR A 115 -8.83 -4.83 11.45
C TYR A 115 -8.05 -3.52 11.38
N ILE A 116 -8.35 -2.69 10.38
CA ILE A 116 -7.74 -1.37 10.24
C ILE A 116 -8.82 -0.31 10.01
N ASP A 117 -8.55 0.86 10.56
CA ASP A 117 -9.31 2.10 10.37
C ASP A 117 -8.31 3.21 10.00
N PRO A 118 -7.89 3.26 8.72
CA PRO A 118 -6.88 4.21 8.28
C PRO A 118 -7.43 5.64 8.23
N PRO A 119 -6.57 6.66 8.15
CA PRO A 119 -7.04 8.03 7.92
C PRO A 119 -7.83 8.11 6.62
N TYR A 120 -8.98 8.79 6.64
CA TYR A 120 -9.91 8.84 5.51
C TYR A 120 -9.51 9.83 4.41
N ASN A 121 -8.44 10.60 4.65
CA ASN A 121 -7.90 11.56 3.69
C ASN A 121 -8.93 12.61 3.23
N THR A 122 -9.70 13.11 4.18
CA THR A 122 -10.81 14.05 3.90
C THR A 122 -10.35 15.42 3.40
N GLY A 123 -9.06 15.74 3.53
CA GLY A 123 -8.49 17.04 3.25
C GLY A 123 -8.61 18.04 4.42
N ALA A 124 -9.22 17.64 5.53
CA ALA A 124 -9.42 18.47 6.71
C ALA A 124 -8.21 18.51 7.67
N LYS A 125 -6.99 18.18 7.19
CA LYS A 125 -5.78 18.04 8.02
C LYS A 125 -5.94 17.01 9.13
N ASP A 126 -6.60 15.92 8.82
CA ASP A 126 -6.92 14.81 9.73
C ASP A 126 -5.78 13.79 9.87
N TRP A 127 -4.77 13.86 9.03
CA TRP A 127 -3.60 13.00 9.10
C TRP A 127 -2.31 13.70 8.63
N LYS A 128 -1.16 13.11 8.97
CA LYS A 128 0.16 13.63 8.62
C LYS A 128 0.91 12.64 7.75
N TYR A 129 1.64 13.20 6.78
CA TYR A 129 2.64 12.50 5.99
C TYR A 129 3.99 13.19 6.20
N ASN A 130 5.01 12.47 6.68
CA ASN A 130 6.31 13.04 7.06
C ASN A 130 6.20 14.23 8.05
N ASN A 131 5.31 14.10 9.05
CA ASN A 131 4.99 15.11 10.05
C ASN A 131 4.23 16.36 9.56
N ASP A 132 4.02 16.49 8.24
CA ASP A 132 3.22 17.58 7.68
C ASP A 132 1.78 17.15 7.50
N TYR A 133 0.84 18.04 7.84
CA TYR A 133 -0.58 17.77 7.60
C TYR A 133 -0.88 17.77 6.10
N VAL A 134 -1.61 16.75 5.66
CA VAL A 134 -2.13 16.66 4.30
C VAL A 134 -3.47 17.37 4.24
N ASP A 135 -3.63 18.32 3.31
CA ASP A 135 -4.85 19.09 3.15
C ASP A 135 -5.44 18.97 1.73
N GLU A 136 -6.60 19.60 1.51
CA GLU A 136 -7.31 19.55 0.22
C GLU A 136 -6.54 20.18 -0.96
N ASN A 137 -5.56 21.05 -0.70
CA ASN A 137 -4.73 21.71 -1.71
C ASN A 137 -3.51 20.87 -2.11
N ASP A 138 -3.22 19.79 -1.38
CA ASP A 138 -2.13 18.88 -1.74
C ASP A 138 -2.53 18.05 -2.96
N THR A 139 -1.95 18.37 -4.12
CA THR A 139 -2.22 17.67 -5.38
C THR A 139 -1.83 16.20 -5.37
N PHE A 140 -0.94 15.82 -4.46
CA PHE A 140 -0.45 14.45 -4.30
C PHE A 140 -1.08 13.71 -3.11
N ARG A 141 -2.11 14.26 -2.46
CA ARG A 141 -2.70 13.67 -1.26
C ARG A 141 -3.11 12.21 -1.43
N HIS A 142 -3.72 11.87 -2.56
CA HIS A 142 -4.14 10.49 -2.87
C HIS A 142 -2.94 9.56 -3.12
N SER A 143 -1.89 10.05 -3.81
CA SER A 143 -0.67 9.28 -4.07
C SER A 143 0.14 9.03 -2.80
N LYS A 144 0.24 10.02 -1.91
CA LYS A 144 0.87 9.89 -0.59
C LYS A 144 0.13 8.87 0.26
N TRP A 145 -1.21 8.99 0.29
CA TRP A 145 -2.06 8.05 1.03
C TRP A 145 -1.94 6.63 0.49
N ALA A 146 -1.98 6.45 -0.83
CA ALA A 146 -1.83 5.16 -1.48
C ALA A 146 -0.45 4.53 -1.20
N SER A 147 0.64 5.32 -1.24
CA SER A 147 1.99 4.85 -0.90
C SER A 147 2.07 4.35 0.54
N MET A 148 1.55 5.14 1.48
CA MET A 148 1.48 4.81 2.91
C MET A 148 0.70 3.50 3.14
N MET A 149 -0.46 3.35 2.49
CA MET A 149 -1.30 2.16 2.63
C MET A 149 -0.69 0.92 1.97
N CYS A 150 -0.14 1.03 0.75
CA CYS A 150 0.49 -0.09 0.06
C CYS A 150 1.65 -0.69 0.87
N ALA A 151 2.51 0.14 1.45
CA ALA A 151 3.63 -0.32 2.27
C ALA A 151 3.14 -1.17 3.47
N ARG A 152 2.14 -0.69 4.18
CA ARG A 152 1.59 -1.35 5.38
C ARG A 152 0.76 -2.59 5.05
N LEU A 153 -0.10 -2.52 4.05
CA LEU A 153 -0.95 -3.63 3.63
C LEU A 153 -0.16 -4.80 3.04
N SER A 154 0.95 -4.52 2.36
CA SER A 154 1.85 -5.57 1.86
C SER A 154 2.41 -6.41 3.01
N ILE A 155 2.81 -5.76 4.10
CA ILE A 155 3.29 -6.47 5.30
C ILE A 155 2.13 -7.16 6.02
N ALA A 156 1.00 -6.47 6.18
CA ALA A 156 -0.20 -7.02 6.82
C ALA A 156 -0.64 -8.34 6.18
N LYS A 157 -0.62 -8.42 4.84
CA LYS A 157 -0.90 -9.68 4.12
C LYS A 157 0.03 -10.81 4.54
N ASN A 158 1.33 -10.53 4.74
CA ASN A 158 2.31 -11.54 5.14
C ASN A 158 2.12 -12.02 6.59
N LEU A 159 1.51 -11.19 7.45
CA LEU A 159 1.18 -11.55 8.83
C LEU A 159 -0.01 -12.51 8.91
N LEU A 160 -0.98 -12.41 7.99
CA LEU A 160 -2.18 -13.23 8.00
C LEU A 160 -1.87 -14.72 7.81
N THR A 161 -2.59 -15.58 8.55
CA THR A 161 -2.67 -17.02 8.28
C THR A 161 -3.30 -17.26 6.91
N ASP A 162 -3.19 -18.47 6.37
CA ASP A 162 -3.78 -18.79 5.04
C ASP A 162 -5.30 -18.63 5.01
N ASN A 163 -5.97 -18.79 6.14
CA ASN A 163 -7.40 -18.53 6.30
C ASN A 163 -7.69 -17.15 6.93
N GLY A 164 -6.69 -16.30 7.04
CA GLY A 164 -6.79 -15.00 7.69
C GLY A 164 -7.59 -14.00 6.86
N ILE A 165 -8.21 -13.05 7.56
CA ILE A 165 -9.09 -12.04 6.99
C ILE A 165 -8.57 -10.64 7.33
N LEU A 166 -8.55 -9.77 6.33
CA LEU A 166 -8.40 -8.33 6.51
C LEU A 166 -9.77 -7.65 6.47
N VAL A 167 -10.01 -6.75 7.42
CA VAL A 167 -11.15 -5.84 7.44
C VAL A 167 -10.63 -4.41 7.44
N CYS A 168 -11.06 -3.61 6.46
CA CYS A 168 -10.66 -2.22 6.32
C CYS A 168 -11.90 -1.32 6.36
N ALA A 169 -11.99 -0.47 7.39
CA ALA A 169 -12.98 0.59 7.44
C ALA A 169 -12.50 1.78 6.60
N ILE A 170 -13.40 2.44 5.88
CA ILE A 170 -13.10 3.61 5.06
C ILE A 170 -14.38 4.38 4.72
N ASP A 171 -14.28 5.67 4.50
CA ASP A 171 -15.36 6.46 3.93
C ASP A 171 -15.29 6.53 2.39
N HIS A 172 -16.09 7.39 1.78
CA HIS A 172 -16.17 7.54 0.33
C HIS A 172 -14.95 8.21 -0.31
N ASN A 173 -14.09 8.91 0.48
CA ASN A 173 -12.97 9.68 -0.09
C ASN A 173 -11.91 8.79 -0.74
N GLU A 174 -11.55 7.68 -0.10
CA GLU A 174 -10.52 6.76 -0.60
C GLU A 174 -11.05 5.34 -0.90
N LEU A 175 -12.38 5.16 -0.96
CA LEU A 175 -13.01 3.85 -1.21
C LEU A 175 -12.49 3.19 -2.49
N TYR A 176 -12.38 3.94 -3.57
CA TYR A 176 -11.94 3.40 -4.86
C TYR A 176 -10.46 3.05 -4.84
N GLN A 177 -9.64 3.90 -4.23
CA GLN A 177 -8.21 3.70 -4.12
C GLN A 177 -7.89 2.47 -3.27
N ILE A 178 -8.50 2.37 -2.07
CA ILE A 178 -8.26 1.21 -1.19
C ILE A 178 -8.77 -0.08 -1.82
N GLY A 179 -9.91 -0.05 -2.50
CA GLY A 179 -10.45 -1.22 -3.20
C GLY A 179 -9.46 -1.74 -4.25
N MET A 180 -8.91 -0.84 -5.08
CA MET A 180 -7.93 -1.22 -6.11
C MET A 180 -6.59 -1.69 -5.50
N ILE A 181 -6.15 -1.09 -4.40
CA ILE A 181 -4.95 -1.53 -3.67
C ILE A 181 -5.16 -2.95 -3.13
N LEU A 182 -6.29 -3.19 -2.48
CA LEU A 182 -6.62 -4.50 -1.90
C LEU A 182 -6.80 -5.57 -2.99
N ASP A 183 -7.47 -5.26 -4.10
CA ASP A 183 -7.57 -6.16 -5.26
C ASP A 183 -6.19 -6.49 -5.84
N SER A 184 -5.28 -5.52 -5.90
CA SER A 184 -3.91 -5.76 -6.39
C SER A 184 -3.09 -6.63 -5.44
N LEU A 185 -3.26 -6.44 -4.14
CA LEU A 185 -2.48 -7.16 -3.11
C LEU A 185 -3.06 -8.55 -2.83
N PHE A 186 -4.37 -8.65 -2.63
CA PHE A 186 -5.05 -9.88 -2.20
C PHE A 186 -5.60 -10.69 -3.38
N GLY A 187 -5.95 -10.02 -4.48
CA GLY A 187 -6.67 -10.58 -5.62
C GLY A 187 -8.17 -10.31 -5.53
N GLU A 188 -8.80 -10.03 -6.67
CA GLU A 188 -10.26 -9.79 -6.75
C GLU A 188 -11.07 -11.00 -6.28
N ASP A 189 -10.60 -12.21 -6.55
CA ASP A 189 -11.26 -13.45 -6.16
C ASP A 189 -11.30 -13.65 -4.64
N ASN A 190 -10.40 -12.98 -3.91
CA ASN A 190 -10.32 -13.02 -2.46
C ASN A 190 -11.08 -11.88 -1.77
N ARG A 191 -11.75 -11.02 -2.53
CA ARG A 191 -12.66 -10.01 -1.99
C ARG A 191 -13.96 -10.65 -1.52
N ILE A 192 -14.11 -10.80 -0.21
CA ILE A 192 -15.32 -11.40 0.40
C ILE A 192 -16.52 -10.48 0.20
N GLY A 193 -16.32 -9.16 0.36
CA GLY A 193 -17.39 -8.20 0.15
C GLY A 193 -17.07 -6.79 0.62
N ILE A 194 -17.98 -5.86 0.30
CA ILE A 194 -17.96 -4.48 0.75
C ILE A 194 -19.32 -4.22 1.41
N CYS A 195 -19.30 -3.91 2.70
CA CYS A 195 -20.50 -3.63 3.47
C CYS A 195 -20.62 -2.12 3.71
N ALA A 196 -21.82 -1.58 3.54
CA ALA A 196 -22.16 -0.24 4.02
C ALA A 196 -22.47 -0.30 5.51
N VAL A 197 -21.75 0.49 6.31
CA VAL A 197 -21.91 0.59 7.75
C VAL A 197 -22.62 1.91 8.06
N VAL A 198 -23.89 1.84 8.39
CA VAL A 198 -24.70 3.02 8.72
C VAL A 198 -24.32 3.51 10.12
N HIS A 199 -23.78 4.73 10.21
CA HIS A 199 -23.36 5.28 11.49
C HIS A 199 -24.11 6.58 11.85
N LYS A 200 -24.70 7.25 10.88
CA LYS A 200 -25.51 8.46 11.09
C LYS A 200 -26.72 8.47 10.16
N PRO A 201 -27.81 7.78 10.53
CA PRO A 201 -29.00 7.64 9.67
C PRO A 201 -29.60 8.98 9.19
N GLU A 202 -29.48 10.04 10.01
CA GLU A 202 -29.99 11.39 9.66
C GLU A 202 -29.13 12.09 8.59
N GLY A 203 -28.00 11.52 8.20
CA GLY A 203 -27.01 12.14 7.32
C GLY A 203 -26.20 13.27 7.99
N ARG A 204 -25.10 13.64 7.37
CA ARG A 204 -24.30 14.80 7.76
C ARG A 204 -24.85 16.05 7.08
N LYS A 205 -25.35 17.02 7.84
CA LYS A 205 -25.98 18.26 7.30
C LYS A 205 -25.00 19.27 6.68
N GLN A 206 -23.70 19.03 6.73
CA GLN A 206 -22.67 19.99 6.36
C GLN A 206 -22.01 19.72 5.00
N GLU A 207 -22.51 18.77 4.23
CA GLU A 207 -21.96 18.47 2.92
C GLU A 207 -22.53 19.38 1.83
N LYS A 208 -21.70 19.74 0.86
CA LYS A 208 -22.05 20.61 -0.27
C LYS A 208 -23.08 19.97 -1.21
N PHE A 209 -23.11 18.62 -1.24
CA PHE A 209 -23.98 17.84 -2.12
C PHE A 209 -24.88 16.92 -1.29
N PHE A 210 -24.92 15.62 -1.61
CA PHE A 210 -25.71 14.67 -0.84
C PHE A 210 -25.03 14.34 0.49
N GLY A 211 -25.79 14.41 1.58
CA GLY A 211 -25.31 14.00 2.89
C GLY A 211 -25.01 12.50 2.94
N THR A 212 -23.88 12.14 3.53
CA THR A 212 -23.50 10.73 3.75
C THR A 212 -24.04 10.24 5.10
N SER A 213 -24.62 9.03 5.12
CA SER A 213 -25.15 8.37 6.32
C SER A 213 -24.37 7.12 6.71
N HIS A 214 -23.39 6.72 5.90
CA HIS A 214 -22.68 5.48 6.04
C HIS A 214 -21.20 5.61 5.65
N GLU A 215 -20.45 4.66 6.10
CA GLU A 215 -19.06 4.36 5.74
C GLU A 215 -19.01 2.93 5.18
N TYR A 216 -17.83 2.44 4.85
CA TYR A 216 -17.67 1.13 4.24
C TYR A 216 -16.73 0.28 5.07
N ALA A 217 -16.99 -1.03 5.07
CA ALA A 217 -16.05 -2.03 5.55
C ALA A 217 -15.78 -3.02 4.40
N LEU A 218 -14.51 -3.08 3.99
CA LEU A 218 -14.03 -4.00 2.97
C LEU A 218 -13.46 -5.24 3.63
N TYR A 219 -13.84 -6.42 3.15
CA TYR A 219 -13.43 -7.72 3.67
C TYR A 219 -12.66 -8.48 2.61
N TYR A 220 -11.43 -8.90 2.92
CA TYR A 220 -10.58 -9.69 2.04
C TYR A 220 -10.03 -10.89 2.76
N ALA A 221 -10.10 -12.07 2.12
CA ALA A 221 -9.36 -13.25 2.55
C ALA A 221 -7.89 -13.14 2.10
N LYS A 222 -7.00 -13.83 2.80
CA LYS A 222 -5.61 -13.92 2.36
C LYS A 222 -5.45 -14.74 1.08
N ASN A 223 -6.16 -15.88 1.01
CA ASN A 223 -6.19 -16.84 -0.11
C ASN A 223 -7.64 -17.29 -0.38
#